data_1ed2e1f039c8b40733fa0aa28cea9add
#
_entry.id   1ed2e1f039c8b40733fa0aa28cea9add
#
_cell.length_a   1.000
_cell.length_b   1.000
_cell.length_c   1.000
_cell.angle_alpha   90.00
_cell.angle_beta   90.00
_cell.angle_gamma   90.00
#
_symmetry.space_group_name_H-M   'P 1'
#
loop_
_entity.id
_entity.type
_entity.pdbx_description
1 polymer ?
#
loop_
_entity_poly.entity_id
_entity_poly.type
_entity_poly.pdbx_seq_one_letter_code
_entity_poly.pdbx_strand_id
1 'polypeptide(L)'
;GFMFDSLTVIMCVVVTFVSSLVHIYSISYMGEDPHLPRFMSYLSVFTFFMLMLVTSDNFIQMFFGWEGVGVASYLLINFWYTRLQANKSAIKAMLVNRVGDFGLALGIMGVFHIFKAVDFETVFACASQFADHYFVFFHMEVHTLTCISLLLFVGAIGKSAQLGLHTWLPDAMEGPTPVSALIHAATMVTAGVFLLARCSPLIEYSSQALVIITLLGASTAFFAATTGVVQNDLKRVIAYSTCSQLGYMIFACGISQYAVGVFHLMNHAFFKALLFLSAGSVIHALGDEQDMRKMGGLVKLLPFTYSMMVLGSLALVGFPYLTGFYSKDVILEVAYAKYTLSGNFAYWLGTVSALLTSYYSFRLLYLTFLASPQMLKSSLKNVHDAPFLMGFSLCCLAVGSIFGGFMAKDMMIG
;
A
#
# COMPACT_ATOMS: atom_id res chain seq x y z
N GLY A 1 18.86 15.70 -9.32
CA GLY A 1 18.30 15.57 -10.66
C GLY A 1 17.00 14.80 -10.66
N PHE A 2 16.41 14.59 -11.83
CA PHE A 2 15.17 13.84 -12.00
C PHE A 2 15.38 12.72 -13.02
N MET A 3 14.92 11.52 -12.68
CA MET A 3 14.97 10.36 -13.55
C MET A 3 13.55 9.99 -14.02
N PHE A 4 13.33 9.91 -15.33
CA PHE A 4 12.06 9.54 -15.95
C PHE A 4 12.24 8.29 -16.79
N ASP A 5 11.96 7.16 -16.21
CA ASP A 5 11.89 5.86 -16.87
C ASP A 5 10.47 5.27 -16.79
N SER A 6 10.24 4.09 -17.33
CA SER A 6 8.94 3.43 -17.33
C SER A 6 8.38 3.25 -15.92
N LEU A 7 9.21 2.86 -14.95
CA LEU A 7 8.82 2.68 -13.55
C LEU A 7 8.36 4.02 -12.94
N THR A 8 9.14 5.08 -13.12
CA THR A 8 8.81 6.43 -12.63
C THR A 8 7.51 6.94 -13.24
N VAL A 9 7.34 6.81 -14.57
CA VAL A 9 6.13 7.28 -15.25
C VAL A 9 4.88 6.57 -14.74
N ILE A 10 4.92 5.24 -14.61
CA ILE A 10 3.79 4.47 -14.07
C ILE A 10 3.43 4.95 -12.66
N MET A 11 4.42 5.12 -11.78
CA MET A 11 4.19 5.60 -10.42
C MET A 11 3.66 7.04 -10.40
N CYS A 12 4.18 7.93 -11.23
CA CYS A 12 3.68 9.30 -11.33
C CYS A 12 2.22 9.34 -11.78
N VAL A 13 1.84 8.56 -12.79
CA VAL A 13 0.45 8.48 -13.27
C VAL A 13 -0.48 7.99 -12.16
N VAL A 14 -0.12 6.92 -11.47
CA VAL A 14 -0.92 6.37 -10.37
C VAL A 14 -1.07 7.37 -9.22
N VAL A 15 0.04 7.96 -8.76
CA VAL A 15 0.03 8.90 -7.64
C VAL A 15 -0.78 10.15 -7.95
N THR A 16 -0.57 10.78 -9.11
CA THR A 16 -1.27 12.02 -9.48
C THR A 16 -2.75 11.78 -9.74
N PHE A 17 -3.11 10.67 -10.40
CA PHE A 17 -4.51 10.34 -10.68
C PHE A 17 -5.29 10.06 -9.40
N VAL A 18 -4.79 9.17 -8.54
CA VAL A 18 -5.47 8.86 -7.28
C VAL A 18 -5.50 10.08 -6.35
N SER A 19 -4.42 10.85 -6.27
CA SER A 19 -4.38 12.07 -5.46
C SER A 19 -5.42 13.09 -5.91
N SER A 20 -5.56 13.34 -7.22
CA SER A 20 -6.56 14.28 -7.74
C SER A 20 -7.99 13.87 -7.38
N LEU A 21 -8.32 12.58 -7.49
CA LEU A 21 -9.64 12.06 -7.11
C LEU A 21 -9.88 12.14 -5.61
N VAL A 22 -8.86 11.91 -4.78
CA VAL A 22 -8.95 12.07 -3.33
C VAL A 22 -9.17 13.54 -2.95
N HIS A 23 -8.52 14.50 -3.61
CA HIS A 23 -8.78 15.93 -3.39
C HIS A 23 -10.23 16.29 -3.71
N ILE A 24 -10.77 15.85 -4.86
CA ILE A 24 -12.17 16.09 -5.24
C ILE A 24 -13.13 15.46 -4.22
N TYR A 25 -12.89 14.23 -3.81
CA TYR A 25 -13.67 13.55 -2.78
C TYR A 25 -13.68 14.30 -1.46
N SER A 26 -12.51 14.82 -1.06
CA SER A 26 -12.30 15.51 0.22
C SER A 26 -13.07 16.82 0.34
N ILE A 27 -13.37 17.51 -0.77
CA ILE A 27 -14.17 18.73 -0.78
C ILE A 27 -15.56 18.48 -0.15
N SER A 28 -16.17 17.36 -0.51
CA SER A 28 -17.49 17.02 0.03
C SER A 28 -17.41 16.30 1.37
N TYR A 29 -16.42 15.39 1.56
CA TYR A 29 -16.27 14.63 2.80
C TYR A 29 -15.94 15.50 4.01
N MET A 30 -15.07 16.51 3.83
CA MET A 30 -14.63 17.45 4.88
C MET A 30 -15.34 18.79 4.81
N GLY A 31 -16.43 18.91 4.04
CA GLY A 31 -17.12 20.18 3.80
C GLY A 31 -17.66 20.85 5.06
N GLU A 32 -18.01 20.09 6.08
CA GLU A 32 -18.50 20.58 7.37
C GLU A 32 -17.36 20.90 8.37
N ASP A 33 -16.11 20.50 8.08
CA ASP A 33 -14.97 20.73 8.97
C ASP A 33 -14.39 22.16 8.74
N PRO A 34 -14.27 22.99 9.78
CA PRO A 34 -13.75 24.34 9.66
C PRO A 34 -12.27 24.41 9.22
N HIS A 35 -11.54 23.32 9.32
CA HIS A 35 -10.11 23.22 8.99
C HIS A 35 -9.84 22.61 7.60
N LEU A 36 -10.81 22.63 6.69
CA LEU A 36 -10.67 22.12 5.32
C LEU A 36 -9.42 22.68 4.58
N PRO A 37 -9.07 24.00 4.64
CA PRO A 37 -7.88 24.49 3.94
C PRO A 37 -6.57 23.86 4.46
N ARG A 38 -6.46 23.64 5.77
CA ARG A 38 -5.31 22.94 6.37
C ARG A 38 -5.23 21.49 5.89
N PHE A 39 -6.38 20.82 5.79
CA PHE A 39 -6.45 19.45 5.28
C PHE A 39 -5.94 19.36 3.83
N MET A 40 -6.44 20.24 2.95
CA MET A 40 -6.03 20.27 1.54
C MET A 40 -4.54 20.59 1.37
N SER A 41 -4.00 21.48 2.19
CA SER A 41 -2.56 21.79 2.14
C SER A 41 -1.70 20.59 2.54
N TYR A 42 -2.09 19.84 3.56
CA TYR A 42 -1.36 18.63 3.97
C TYR A 42 -1.41 17.52 2.91
N LEU A 43 -2.56 17.33 2.24
CA LEU A 43 -2.66 16.38 1.11
C LEU A 43 -1.74 16.79 -0.04
N SER A 44 -1.67 18.08 -0.37
CA SER A 44 -0.81 18.59 -1.45
C SER A 44 0.67 18.44 -1.11
N VAL A 45 1.08 18.75 0.12
CA VAL A 45 2.46 18.54 0.60
C VAL A 45 2.84 17.06 0.57
N PHE A 46 1.92 16.20 0.97
CA PHE A 46 2.13 14.76 0.91
C PHE A 46 2.37 14.26 -0.52
N THR A 47 1.56 14.71 -1.48
CA THR A 47 1.74 14.35 -2.90
C THR A 47 3.02 14.91 -3.48
N PHE A 48 3.41 16.12 -3.10
CA PHE A 48 4.70 16.70 -3.49
C PHE A 48 5.88 15.81 -3.07
N PHE A 49 5.96 15.43 -1.79
CA PHE A 49 7.04 14.57 -1.31
C PHE A 49 7.02 13.19 -1.96
N MET A 50 5.85 12.64 -2.26
CA MET A 50 5.75 11.35 -2.97
C MET A 50 6.28 11.46 -4.40
N LEU A 51 5.97 12.54 -5.11
CA LEU A 51 6.52 12.79 -6.45
C LEU A 51 8.03 13.00 -6.42
N MET A 52 8.56 13.75 -5.43
CA MET A 52 10.00 13.91 -5.22
C MET A 52 10.72 12.58 -4.96
N LEU A 53 10.07 11.66 -4.24
CA LEU A 53 10.60 10.32 -3.99
C LEU A 53 10.68 9.51 -5.29
N VAL A 54 9.59 9.48 -6.05
CA VAL A 54 9.46 8.62 -7.25
C VAL A 54 10.34 9.12 -8.39
N THR A 55 10.48 10.44 -8.58
CA THR A 55 11.27 11.04 -9.66
C THR A 55 12.75 11.21 -9.32
N SER A 56 13.21 10.77 -8.15
CA SER A 56 14.61 10.90 -7.75
C SER A 56 15.57 10.14 -8.68
N ASP A 57 16.73 10.72 -8.95
CA ASP A 57 17.84 10.08 -9.69
C ASP A 57 18.95 9.55 -8.79
N ASN A 58 18.86 9.82 -7.48
CA ASN A 58 19.85 9.42 -6.48
C ASN A 58 19.21 9.01 -5.16
N PHE A 59 19.96 8.26 -4.35
CA PHE A 59 19.51 7.78 -3.06
C PHE A 59 19.23 8.90 -2.03
N ILE A 60 19.93 10.02 -2.07
CA ILE A 60 19.76 11.11 -1.12
C ILE A 60 18.44 11.85 -1.39
N GLN A 61 18.14 12.17 -2.65
CA GLN A 61 16.88 12.81 -3.02
C GLN A 61 15.69 11.87 -2.76
N MET A 62 15.86 10.57 -3.06
CA MET A 62 14.84 9.56 -2.70
C MET A 62 14.59 9.56 -1.19
N PHE A 63 15.64 9.61 -0.36
CA PHE A 63 15.53 9.66 1.10
C PHE A 63 14.86 10.95 1.59
N PHE A 64 15.13 12.10 0.95
CA PHE A 64 14.43 13.35 1.24
C PHE A 64 12.91 13.21 1.03
N GLY A 65 12.48 12.66 -0.11
CA GLY A 65 11.07 12.37 -0.36
C GLY A 65 10.49 11.36 0.63
N TRP A 66 11.27 10.32 0.97
CA TRP A 66 10.91 9.27 1.92
C TRP A 66 10.58 9.80 3.32
N GLU A 67 11.45 10.66 3.85
CA GLU A 67 11.23 11.33 5.14
C GLU A 67 10.08 12.34 5.07
N GLY A 68 9.99 13.11 3.98
CA GLY A 68 8.92 14.09 3.78
C GLY A 68 7.53 13.46 3.77
N VAL A 69 7.36 12.32 3.11
CA VAL A 69 6.12 11.53 3.15
C VAL A 69 5.82 11.06 4.59
N GLY A 70 6.84 10.69 5.35
CA GLY A 70 6.71 10.32 6.77
C GLY A 70 6.15 11.44 7.62
N VAL A 71 6.71 12.65 7.50
CA VAL A 71 6.25 13.84 8.24
C VAL A 71 4.84 14.25 7.80
N ALA A 72 4.57 14.30 6.51
CA ALA A 72 3.24 14.64 6.00
C ALA A 72 2.18 13.65 6.45
N SER A 73 2.50 12.35 6.49
CA SER A 73 1.59 11.32 7.03
C SER A 73 1.31 11.51 8.52
N TYR A 74 2.31 11.88 9.32
CA TYR A 74 2.14 12.21 10.72
C TYR A 74 1.12 13.34 10.91
N LEU A 75 1.25 14.43 10.15
CA LEU A 75 0.33 15.58 10.21
C LEU A 75 -1.09 15.19 9.77
N LEU A 76 -1.24 14.33 8.79
CA LEU A 76 -2.53 13.87 8.28
C LEU A 76 -3.22 12.88 9.23
N ILE A 77 -2.50 11.94 9.85
CA ILE A 77 -3.05 11.03 10.86
C ILE A 77 -3.49 11.81 12.09
N ASN A 78 -2.69 12.79 12.51
CA ASN A 78 -2.96 13.65 13.65
C ASN A 78 -3.83 14.88 13.30
N PHE A 79 -4.60 14.83 12.23
CA PHE A 79 -5.43 15.96 11.80
C PHE A 79 -6.37 16.44 12.90
N TRP A 80 -7.06 15.51 13.59
CA TRP A 80 -7.88 15.77 14.77
C TRP A 80 -7.06 15.65 16.05
N TYR A 81 -6.10 16.54 16.25
CA TYR A 81 -5.13 16.54 17.37
C TYR A 81 -5.77 16.63 18.75
N THR A 82 -7.04 16.99 18.87
CA THR A 82 -7.80 16.95 20.12
C THR A 82 -8.13 15.53 20.59
N ARG A 83 -8.10 14.54 19.67
CA ARG A 83 -8.35 13.14 19.98
C ARG A 83 -7.05 12.48 20.44
N LEU A 84 -7.02 12.00 21.69
CA LEU A 84 -5.84 11.33 22.27
C LEU A 84 -5.42 10.09 21.46
N GLN A 85 -6.37 9.35 20.89
CA GLN A 85 -6.06 8.18 20.08
C GLN A 85 -5.35 8.56 18.78
N ALA A 86 -5.75 9.64 18.13
CA ALA A 86 -5.08 10.13 16.92
C ALA A 86 -3.63 10.55 17.23
N ASN A 87 -3.37 11.23 18.36
CA ASN A 87 -2.03 11.59 18.79
C ASN A 87 -1.15 10.35 19.03
N LYS A 88 -1.65 9.36 19.75
CA LYS A 88 -0.93 8.11 20.02
C LYS A 88 -0.62 7.34 18.73
N SER A 89 -1.58 7.24 17.81
CA SER A 89 -1.40 6.54 16.54
C SER A 89 -0.40 7.23 15.62
N ALA A 90 -0.42 8.57 15.57
CA ALA A 90 0.52 9.35 14.78
C ALA A 90 1.97 9.22 15.31
N ILE A 91 2.16 9.32 16.63
CA ILE A 91 3.48 9.12 17.25
C ILE A 91 3.97 7.68 17.00
N LYS A 92 3.10 6.68 17.17
CA LYS A 92 3.42 5.27 16.88
C LYS A 92 3.86 5.08 15.43
N ALA A 93 3.11 5.64 14.47
CA ALA A 93 3.45 5.57 13.05
C ALA A 93 4.82 6.18 12.77
N MET A 94 5.12 7.34 13.35
CA MET A 94 6.41 8.00 13.17
C MET A 94 7.56 7.19 13.78
N LEU A 95 7.43 6.68 15.00
CA LEU A 95 8.48 5.93 15.69
C LEU A 95 8.78 4.61 15.00
N VAL A 96 7.74 3.85 14.61
CA VAL A 96 7.92 2.56 13.93
C VAL A 96 8.55 2.74 12.55
N ASN A 97 8.11 3.72 11.79
CA ASN A 97 8.71 4.04 10.49
C ASN A 97 10.17 4.51 10.65
N ARG A 98 10.51 5.25 11.70
CA ARG A 98 11.88 5.72 11.96
C ARG A 98 12.87 4.57 12.11
N VAL A 99 12.45 3.44 12.68
CA VAL A 99 13.31 2.23 12.74
C VAL A 99 13.65 1.75 11.32
N GLY A 100 12.67 1.71 10.42
CA GLY A 100 12.90 1.39 9.00
C GLY A 100 13.79 2.44 8.29
N ASP A 101 13.51 3.71 8.53
CA ASP A 101 14.24 4.83 7.92
C ASP A 101 15.72 4.84 8.35
N PHE A 102 16.02 4.42 9.58
CA PHE A 102 17.40 4.24 10.06
C PHE A 102 18.12 3.13 9.28
N GLY A 103 17.44 1.99 9.04
CA GLY A 103 17.99 0.92 8.20
C GLY A 103 18.29 1.40 6.78
N LEU A 104 17.37 2.17 6.18
CA LEU A 104 17.55 2.77 4.85
C LEU A 104 18.75 3.73 4.82
N ALA A 105 18.89 4.59 5.82
CA ALA A 105 20.03 5.52 5.92
C ALA A 105 21.36 4.78 6.00
N LEU A 106 21.45 3.72 6.82
CA LEU A 106 22.65 2.86 6.87
C LEU A 106 22.90 2.17 5.54
N GLY A 107 21.87 1.72 4.83
CA GLY A 107 21.99 1.16 3.48
C GLY A 107 22.59 2.16 2.49
N ILE A 108 22.10 3.42 2.50
CA ILE A 108 22.63 4.50 1.65
C ILE A 108 24.09 4.81 2.01
N MET A 109 24.44 4.87 3.29
CA MET A 109 25.83 5.04 3.72
C MET A 109 26.71 3.87 3.25
N GLY A 110 26.18 2.64 3.29
CA GLY A 110 26.87 1.46 2.74
C GLY A 110 27.11 1.56 1.24
N VAL A 111 26.12 2.02 0.46
CA VAL A 111 26.25 2.29 -0.97
C VAL A 111 27.38 3.31 -1.21
N PHE A 112 27.35 4.44 -0.51
CA PHE A 112 28.38 5.46 -0.65
C PHE A 112 29.78 4.96 -0.24
N HIS A 113 29.86 4.14 0.80
CA HIS A 113 31.14 3.59 1.25
C HIS A 113 31.82 2.72 0.18
N ILE A 114 31.05 1.89 -0.49
CA ILE A 114 31.56 0.93 -1.51
C ILE A 114 31.72 1.58 -2.87
N PHE A 115 30.66 2.22 -3.39
CA PHE A 115 30.63 2.75 -4.76
C PHE A 115 31.20 4.18 -4.88
N LYS A 116 31.40 4.88 -3.75
CA LYS A 116 31.80 6.30 -3.67
C LYS A 116 30.88 7.25 -4.45
N ALA A 117 29.70 6.78 -4.80
CA ALA A 117 28.64 7.49 -5.50
C ALA A 117 27.28 7.16 -4.88
N VAL A 118 26.30 8.03 -5.12
CA VAL A 118 24.91 7.85 -4.64
C VAL A 118 23.90 7.92 -5.77
N ASP A 119 24.35 8.19 -6.99
CA ASP A 119 23.52 8.26 -8.20
C ASP A 119 23.17 6.85 -8.66
N PHE A 120 21.91 6.62 -9.04
CA PHE A 120 21.43 5.30 -9.43
C PHE A 120 22.20 4.75 -10.64
N GLU A 121 22.45 5.59 -11.65
CA GLU A 121 23.12 5.18 -12.89
C GLU A 121 24.53 4.64 -12.61
N THR A 122 25.33 5.39 -11.86
CA THR A 122 26.71 5.00 -11.53
C THR A 122 26.76 3.76 -10.64
N VAL A 123 25.90 3.68 -9.63
CA VAL A 123 25.85 2.56 -8.69
C VAL A 123 25.42 1.28 -9.39
N PHE A 124 24.40 1.33 -10.23
CA PHE A 124 23.88 0.15 -10.92
C PHE A 124 24.83 -0.33 -12.03
N ALA A 125 25.51 0.57 -12.73
CA ALA A 125 26.52 0.20 -13.72
C ALA A 125 27.73 -0.52 -13.08
N CYS A 126 28.11 -0.14 -11.86
CA CYS A 126 29.24 -0.74 -11.15
C CYS A 126 28.85 -1.98 -10.30
N ALA A 127 27.56 -2.30 -10.17
CA ALA A 127 27.09 -3.37 -9.28
C ALA A 127 27.74 -4.73 -9.56
N SER A 128 27.95 -5.08 -10.83
CA SER A 128 28.57 -6.34 -11.25
C SER A 128 30.02 -6.51 -10.77
N GLN A 129 30.75 -5.40 -10.60
CA GLN A 129 32.16 -5.44 -10.15
C GLN A 129 32.29 -5.82 -8.68
N PHE A 130 31.24 -5.61 -7.89
CA PHE A 130 31.19 -5.92 -6.47
C PHE A 130 30.38 -7.18 -6.14
N ALA A 131 30.02 -7.98 -7.16
CA ALA A 131 29.22 -9.18 -6.98
C ALA A 131 29.82 -10.19 -6.00
N ASP A 132 31.16 -10.34 -5.99
CA ASP A 132 31.89 -11.25 -5.10
C ASP A 132 32.71 -10.52 -4.04
N HIS A 133 32.33 -9.28 -3.70
CA HIS A 133 33.04 -8.48 -2.72
C HIS A 133 32.55 -8.79 -1.30
N TYR A 134 33.52 -9.08 -0.40
CA TYR A 134 33.26 -9.33 1.03
C TYR A 134 33.99 -8.29 1.88
N PHE A 135 33.39 -7.92 2.99
CA PHE A 135 34.06 -7.13 4.03
C PHE A 135 34.00 -7.86 5.36
N VAL A 136 34.98 -7.59 6.19
CA VAL A 136 35.07 -8.21 7.53
C VAL A 136 34.33 -7.37 8.54
N PHE A 137 33.29 -7.95 9.16
CA PHE A 137 32.53 -7.35 10.24
C PHE A 137 32.54 -8.27 11.47
N PHE A 138 33.05 -7.81 12.59
CA PHE A 138 33.22 -8.61 13.81
C PHE A 138 33.84 -10.00 13.53
N HIS A 139 34.93 -10.04 12.78
CA HIS A 139 35.67 -11.28 12.40
C HIS A 139 34.87 -12.25 11.48
N MET A 140 33.71 -11.84 10.95
CA MET A 140 32.97 -12.60 9.96
C MET A 140 33.07 -11.94 8.58
N GLU A 141 33.26 -12.74 7.55
CA GLU A 141 33.21 -12.30 6.17
C GLU A 141 31.73 -12.16 5.78
N VAL A 142 31.31 -10.95 5.47
CA VAL A 142 29.93 -10.64 5.06
C VAL A 142 29.94 -10.18 3.62
N HIS A 143 29.08 -10.77 2.81
CA HIS A 143 28.89 -10.37 1.42
C HIS A 143 28.30 -8.95 1.35
N THR A 144 29.01 -8.05 0.69
CA THR A 144 28.73 -6.61 0.72
C THR A 144 27.35 -6.25 0.19
N LEU A 145 27.01 -6.75 -1.00
CA LEU A 145 25.72 -6.44 -1.63
C LEU A 145 24.55 -7.04 -0.85
N THR A 146 24.75 -8.18 -0.18
CA THR A 146 23.72 -8.76 0.70
C THR A 146 23.43 -7.85 1.88
N CYS A 147 24.48 -7.32 2.53
CA CYS A 147 24.31 -6.40 3.64
C CYS A 147 23.57 -5.12 3.23
N ILE A 148 23.99 -4.50 2.12
CA ILE A 148 23.35 -3.29 1.57
C ILE A 148 21.88 -3.57 1.21
N SER A 149 21.62 -4.66 0.49
CA SER A 149 20.25 -5.03 0.08
C SER A 149 19.32 -5.27 1.27
N LEU A 150 19.82 -5.92 2.33
CA LEU A 150 19.04 -6.14 3.55
C LEU A 150 18.78 -4.85 4.31
N LEU A 151 19.75 -3.93 4.41
CA LEU A 151 19.55 -2.62 5.03
C LEU A 151 18.54 -1.76 4.27
N LEU A 152 18.60 -1.74 2.95
CA LEU A 152 17.57 -1.09 2.11
C LEU A 152 16.20 -1.74 2.30
N PHE A 153 16.16 -3.07 2.42
CA PHE A 153 14.93 -3.81 2.67
C PHE A 153 14.33 -3.51 4.05
N VAL A 154 15.13 -3.26 5.09
CA VAL A 154 14.61 -2.80 6.39
C VAL A 154 13.82 -1.50 6.24
N GLY A 155 14.29 -0.57 5.40
CA GLY A 155 13.51 0.62 5.03
C GLY A 155 12.17 0.28 4.37
N ALA A 156 12.19 -0.66 3.43
CA ALA A 156 10.97 -1.15 2.77
C ALA A 156 10.01 -1.83 3.76
N ILE A 157 10.50 -2.62 4.72
CA ILE A 157 9.70 -3.24 5.79
C ILE A 157 8.92 -2.19 6.59
N GLY A 158 9.57 -1.08 6.95
CA GLY A 158 8.94 0.02 7.70
C GLY A 158 7.77 0.63 6.94
N LYS A 159 8.02 1.19 5.76
CA LYS A 159 6.98 1.90 4.98
C LYS A 159 5.90 0.96 4.43
N SER A 160 6.27 -0.22 3.96
CA SER A 160 5.29 -1.21 3.45
C SER A 160 4.67 -2.07 4.54
N ALA A 161 4.84 -1.72 5.80
CA ALA A 161 4.21 -2.38 6.95
C ALA A 161 4.33 -3.91 6.92
N GLN A 162 5.55 -4.43 6.69
CA GLN A 162 5.81 -5.85 6.71
C GLN A 162 5.95 -6.38 8.13
N LEU A 163 5.92 -7.69 8.29
CA LEU A 163 5.99 -8.36 9.58
C LEU A 163 7.17 -7.82 10.41
N GLY A 164 6.90 -7.47 11.66
CA GLY A 164 7.81 -6.77 12.57
C GLY A 164 7.51 -5.28 12.70
N LEU A 165 7.36 -4.54 11.59
CA LEU A 165 7.07 -3.10 11.59
C LEU A 165 5.67 -2.74 11.05
N HIS A 166 4.71 -3.67 11.11
CA HIS A 166 3.35 -3.50 10.54
C HIS A 166 2.36 -2.80 11.48
N THR A 167 2.65 -2.70 12.77
CA THR A 167 1.68 -2.32 13.81
C THR A 167 1.16 -0.89 13.71
N TRP A 168 1.83 -0.01 12.98
CA TRP A 168 1.42 1.37 12.78
C TRP A 168 0.26 1.52 11.79
N LEU A 169 0.16 0.63 10.79
CA LEU A 169 -0.77 0.77 9.68
C LEU A 169 -2.24 0.66 10.10
N PRO A 170 -2.67 -0.33 10.92
CA PRO A 170 -4.06 -0.37 11.41
C PRO A 170 -4.42 0.79 12.34
N ASP A 171 -3.46 1.29 13.13
CA ASP A 171 -3.71 2.39 14.05
C ASP A 171 -3.76 3.75 13.30
N ALA A 172 -3.10 3.87 12.15
CA ALA A 172 -3.20 5.04 11.28
C ALA A 172 -4.62 5.30 10.73
N MET A 173 -5.57 4.35 10.90
CA MET A 173 -6.98 4.50 10.52
C MET A 173 -7.76 5.49 11.38
N GLU A 174 -7.18 6.05 12.44
CA GLU A 174 -7.79 7.11 13.26
C GLU A 174 -7.91 8.46 12.51
N GLY A 175 -7.14 8.64 11.43
CA GLY A 175 -7.25 9.81 10.56
C GLY A 175 -8.52 9.84 9.69
N PRO A 176 -8.80 10.98 9.01
CA PRO A 176 -9.90 11.09 8.06
C PRO A 176 -9.81 10.05 6.95
N THR A 177 -10.95 9.53 6.47
CA THR A 177 -10.96 8.43 5.48
C THR A 177 -10.26 8.76 4.16
N PRO A 178 -10.34 10.00 3.58
CA PRO A 178 -9.56 10.33 2.40
C PRO A 178 -8.05 10.19 2.58
N VAL A 179 -7.54 10.46 3.81
CA VAL A 179 -6.14 10.23 4.17
C VAL A 179 -5.79 8.75 4.09
N SER A 180 -6.66 7.89 4.63
CA SER A 180 -6.46 6.44 4.57
C SER A 180 -6.42 5.95 3.12
N ALA A 181 -7.27 6.47 2.25
CA ALA A 181 -7.26 6.14 0.82
C ALA A 181 -5.95 6.57 0.13
N LEU A 182 -5.44 7.78 0.41
CA LEU A 182 -4.23 8.27 -0.21
C LEU A 182 -2.98 7.54 0.30
N ILE A 183 -2.78 7.52 1.64
CA ILE A 183 -1.58 6.96 2.27
C ILE A 183 -1.47 5.46 2.03
N HIS A 184 -2.57 4.71 2.23
CA HIS A 184 -2.53 3.25 2.27
C HIS A 184 -2.89 2.56 0.95
N ALA A 185 -3.55 3.25 0.00
CA ALA A 185 -3.88 2.66 -1.28
C ALA A 185 -2.76 2.83 -2.31
N ALA A 186 -2.27 4.07 -2.51
CA ALA A 186 -1.51 4.39 -3.71
C ALA A 186 -0.08 4.89 -3.47
N THR A 187 0.29 5.29 -2.21
CA THR A 187 1.47 6.12 -2.06
C THR A 187 2.46 5.64 -1.00
N MET A 188 2.29 5.95 0.28
CA MET A 188 3.32 5.72 1.29
C MET A 188 3.72 4.26 1.42
N VAL A 189 2.75 3.35 1.48
CA VAL A 189 3.02 1.92 1.64
C VAL A 189 3.58 1.27 0.37
N THR A 190 3.35 1.85 -0.78
CA THR A 190 3.90 1.39 -2.07
C THR A 190 5.35 1.85 -2.29
N ALA A 191 5.84 2.84 -1.52
CA ALA A 191 7.20 3.33 -1.60
C ALA A 191 8.26 2.24 -1.33
N GLY A 192 7.98 1.28 -0.44
CA GLY A 192 8.89 0.15 -0.20
C GLY A 192 8.97 -0.81 -1.38
N VAL A 193 7.86 -1.07 -2.07
CA VAL A 193 7.85 -1.89 -3.30
C VAL A 193 8.58 -1.15 -4.42
N PHE A 194 8.35 0.16 -4.55
CA PHE A 194 9.10 1.02 -5.48
C PHE A 194 10.60 0.97 -5.21
N LEU A 195 11.03 1.06 -3.95
CA LEU A 195 12.44 0.97 -3.57
C LEU A 195 13.05 -0.36 -4.01
N LEU A 196 12.37 -1.49 -3.78
CA LEU A 196 12.85 -2.81 -4.21
C LEU A 196 12.92 -2.91 -5.74
N ALA A 197 11.92 -2.41 -6.46
CA ALA A 197 11.92 -2.41 -7.92
C ALA A 197 13.04 -1.50 -8.49
N ARG A 198 13.26 -0.33 -7.89
CA ARG A 198 14.34 0.61 -8.28
C ARG A 198 15.72 0.01 -8.04
N CYS A 199 15.91 -0.65 -6.91
CA CYS A 199 17.18 -1.26 -6.52
C CYS A 199 17.34 -2.71 -7.03
N SER A 200 16.49 -3.16 -7.96
CA SER A 200 16.60 -4.52 -8.53
C SER A 200 18.01 -4.86 -9.04
N PRO A 201 18.76 -3.95 -9.72
CA PRO A 201 20.12 -4.27 -10.18
C PRO A 201 21.12 -4.56 -9.06
N LEU A 202 20.87 -4.09 -7.83
CA LEU A 202 21.70 -4.43 -6.68
C LEU A 202 21.23 -5.73 -6.00
N ILE A 203 19.92 -5.90 -5.87
CA ILE A 203 19.32 -7.01 -5.13
C ILE A 203 19.53 -8.35 -5.84
N GLU A 204 19.53 -8.36 -7.18
CA GLU A 204 19.73 -9.58 -8.00
C GLU A 204 21.09 -10.24 -7.76
N TYR A 205 22.11 -9.50 -7.39
CA TYR A 205 23.44 -10.07 -7.03
C TYR A 205 23.46 -10.72 -5.64
N SER A 206 22.35 -10.66 -4.88
CA SER A 206 22.27 -11.22 -3.53
C SER A 206 21.14 -12.26 -3.44
N SER A 207 21.46 -13.52 -3.69
CA SER A 207 20.49 -14.62 -3.57
C SER A 207 19.93 -14.76 -2.15
N GLN A 208 20.73 -14.49 -1.12
CA GLN A 208 20.27 -14.55 0.27
C GLN A 208 19.24 -13.46 0.59
N ALA A 209 19.45 -12.23 0.09
CA ALA A 209 18.49 -11.15 0.27
C ALA A 209 17.17 -11.47 -0.42
N LEU A 210 17.20 -12.01 -1.66
CA LEU A 210 15.99 -12.42 -2.39
C LEU A 210 15.18 -13.46 -1.61
N VAL A 211 15.83 -14.47 -1.02
CA VAL A 211 15.15 -15.48 -0.18
C VAL A 211 14.50 -14.83 1.04
N ILE A 212 15.19 -13.95 1.75
CA ILE A 212 14.65 -13.26 2.93
C ILE A 212 13.45 -12.38 2.56
N ILE A 213 13.55 -11.63 1.46
CA ILE A 213 12.45 -10.78 0.95
C ILE A 213 11.23 -11.65 0.62
N THR A 214 11.44 -12.79 -0.03
CA THR A 214 10.36 -13.72 -0.38
C THR A 214 9.68 -14.29 0.86
N LEU A 215 10.45 -14.77 1.83
CA LEU A 215 9.91 -15.36 3.07
C LEU A 215 9.14 -14.33 3.90
N LEU A 216 9.68 -13.13 4.08
CA LEU A 216 9.01 -12.07 4.82
C LEU A 216 7.76 -11.57 4.10
N GLY A 217 7.79 -11.40 2.79
CA GLY A 217 6.62 -11.02 2.00
C GLY A 217 5.48 -12.03 2.10
N ALA A 218 5.78 -13.33 1.91
CA ALA A 218 4.77 -14.39 2.01
C ALA A 218 4.20 -14.54 3.42
N SER A 219 5.05 -14.50 4.45
CA SER A 219 4.61 -14.57 5.85
C SER A 219 3.73 -13.38 6.25
N THR A 220 4.04 -12.16 5.76
CA THR A 220 3.20 -10.98 6.00
C THR A 220 1.85 -11.09 5.30
N ALA A 221 1.81 -11.59 4.07
CA ALA A 221 0.57 -11.79 3.33
C ALA A 221 -0.39 -12.70 4.12
N PHE A 222 0.11 -13.80 4.63
CA PHE A 222 -0.66 -14.76 5.42
C PHE A 222 -1.06 -14.20 6.79
N PHE A 223 -0.13 -13.62 7.55
CA PHE A 223 -0.41 -13.06 8.87
C PHE A 223 -1.44 -11.94 8.81
N ALA A 224 -1.31 -11.00 7.87
CA ALA A 224 -2.25 -9.91 7.72
C ALA A 224 -3.64 -10.39 7.27
N ALA A 225 -3.71 -11.45 6.45
CA ALA A 225 -4.98 -12.05 6.04
C ALA A 225 -5.70 -12.70 7.25
N THR A 226 -5.00 -13.45 8.10
CA THR A 226 -5.58 -14.08 9.30
C THR A 226 -6.10 -13.04 10.29
N THR A 227 -5.34 -11.97 10.54
CA THR A 227 -5.78 -10.88 11.43
C THR A 227 -6.97 -10.11 10.86
N GLY A 228 -7.02 -9.92 9.52
CA GLY A 228 -8.14 -9.26 8.84
C GLY A 228 -9.49 -9.98 9.02
N VAL A 229 -9.48 -11.31 9.14
CA VAL A 229 -10.68 -12.13 9.35
C VAL A 229 -11.41 -11.78 10.65
N VAL A 230 -10.69 -11.45 11.72
CA VAL A 230 -11.26 -11.22 13.05
C VAL A 230 -11.55 -9.75 13.38
N GLN A 231 -11.14 -8.81 12.51
CA GLN A 231 -11.40 -7.39 12.72
C GLN A 231 -12.89 -7.07 12.58
N ASN A 232 -13.38 -6.15 13.43
CA ASN A 232 -14.77 -5.69 13.40
C ASN A 232 -14.94 -4.27 12.86
N ASP A 233 -13.86 -3.48 12.82
CA ASP A 233 -13.85 -2.13 12.26
C ASP A 233 -13.67 -2.17 10.75
N LEU A 234 -14.56 -1.52 10.00
CA LEU A 234 -14.57 -1.49 8.55
C LEU A 234 -13.23 -1.00 7.96
N LYS A 235 -12.70 0.12 8.47
CA LYS A 235 -11.40 0.64 8.05
C LYS A 235 -10.25 -0.31 8.36
N ARG A 236 -10.25 -0.95 9.53
CA ARG A 236 -9.17 -1.88 9.93
C ARG A 236 -9.15 -3.14 9.08
N VAL A 237 -10.32 -3.69 8.68
CA VAL A 237 -10.37 -4.81 7.72
C VAL A 237 -9.70 -4.44 6.40
N ILE A 238 -10.03 -3.26 5.86
CA ILE A 238 -9.43 -2.78 4.61
C ILE A 238 -7.92 -2.51 4.79
N ALA A 239 -7.47 -2.03 5.97
CA ALA A 239 -6.06 -1.82 6.28
C ALA A 239 -5.26 -3.13 6.33
N TYR A 240 -5.74 -4.15 7.05
CA TYR A 240 -5.08 -5.45 7.06
C TYR A 240 -5.07 -6.12 5.68
N SER A 241 -6.11 -5.90 4.90
CA SER A 241 -6.10 -6.38 3.52
C SER A 241 -5.09 -5.63 2.63
N THR A 242 -4.76 -4.33 2.91
CA THR A 242 -3.65 -3.67 2.21
C THR A 242 -2.30 -4.27 2.61
N CYS A 243 -2.09 -4.52 3.91
CA CYS A 243 -0.88 -5.16 4.42
C CYS A 243 -0.66 -6.54 3.75
N SER A 244 -1.72 -7.33 3.60
CA SER A 244 -1.67 -8.62 2.90
C SER A 244 -1.28 -8.46 1.42
N GLN A 245 -1.88 -7.50 0.69
CA GLN A 245 -1.55 -7.27 -0.73
C GLN A 245 -0.12 -6.74 -0.93
N LEU A 246 0.38 -5.92 -0.01
CA LEU A 246 1.78 -5.50 -0.03
C LEU A 246 2.73 -6.69 0.17
N GLY A 247 2.34 -7.66 1.01
CA GLY A 247 3.06 -8.93 1.12
C GLY A 247 3.19 -9.64 -0.22
N TYR A 248 2.11 -9.70 -1.03
CA TYR A 248 2.17 -10.25 -2.40
C TYR A 248 3.16 -9.51 -3.30
N MET A 249 3.16 -8.18 -3.26
CA MET A 249 4.08 -7.38 -4.08
C MET A 249 5.54 -7.60 -3.67
N ILE A 250 5.81 -7.68 -2.37
CA ILE A 250 7.16 -7.87 -1.84
C ILE A 250 7.70 -9.26 -2.16
N PHE A 251 6.92 -10.33 -1.98
CA PHE A 251 7.43 -11.64 -2.39
C PHE A 251 7.54 -11.77 -3.92
N ALA A 252 6.72 -11.06 -4.72
CA ALA A 252 6.92 -10.97 -6.17
C ALA A 252 8.28 -10.36 -6.50
N CYS A 253 8.69 -9.29 -5.83
CA CYS A 253 10.05 -8.74 -5.95
C CYS A 253 11.11 -9.75 -5.49
N GLY A 254 10.87 -10.50 -4.41
CA GLY A 254 11.79 -11.51 -3.89
C GLY A 254 12.01 -12.72 -4.82
N ILE A 255 11.02 -13.04 -5.65
CA ILE A 255 11.17 -14.06 -6.70
C ILE A 255 11.73 -13.47 -8.02
N SER A 256 12.26 -12.25 -7.99
CA SER A 256 12.85 -11.53 -9.14
C SER A 256 11.83 -11.09 -10.22
N GLN A 257 10.53 -10.99 -9.87
CA GLN A 257 9.46 -10.60 -10.78
C GLN A 257 8.96 -9.18 -10.46
N TYR A 258 9.84 -8.20 -10.62
CA TYR A 258 9.58 -6.79 -10.28
C TYR A 258 8.47 -6.19 -11.14
N ALA A 259 8.44 -6.49 -12.43
CA ALA A 259 7.41 -6.00 -13.34
C ALA A 259 5.99 -6.43 -12.90
N VAL A 260 5.83 -7.70 -12.52
CA VAL A 260 4.55 -8.24 -12.01
C VAL A 260 4.18 -7.60 -10.67
N GLY A 261 5.18 -7.37 -9.79
CA GLY A 261 5.00 -6.67 -8.53
C GLY A 261 4.49 -5.23 -8.73
N VAL A 262 5.10 -4.48 -9.66
CA VAL A 262 4.70 -3.11 -9.99
C VAL A 262 3.34 -3.08 -10.70
N PHE A 263 3.04 -4.04 -11.55
CA PHE A 263 1.73 -4.16 -12.19
C PHE A 263 0.61 -4.39 -11.14
N HIS A 264 0.86 -5.27 -10.17
CA HIS A 264 -0.09 -5.46 -9.08
C HIS A 264 -0.23 -4.20 -8.21
N LEU A 265 0.85 -3.44 -8.00
CA LEU A 265 0.83 -2.17 -7.29
C LEU A 265 -0.09 -1.15 -8.00
N MET A 266 0.03 -1.01 -9.33
CA MET A 266 -0.84 -0.12 -10.10
C MET A 266 -2.31 -0.49 -9.95
N ASN A 267 -2.65 -1.76 -10.13
CA ASN A 267 -4.02 -2.25 -10.00
C ASN A 267 -4.55 -2.10 -8.57
N HIS A 268 -3.71 -2.38 -7.58
CA HIS A 268 -4.01 -2.23 -6.16
C HIS A 268 -4.42 -0.80 -5.81
N ALA A 269 -3.74 0.20 -6.36
CA ALA A 269 -4.07 1.60 -6.11
C ALA A 269 -5.52 1.93 -6.47
N PHE A 270 -6.04 1.42 -7.60
CA PHE A 270 -7.41 1.68 -8.03
C PHE A 270 -8.45 1.01 -7.13
N PHE A 271 -8.41 -0.30 -6.96
CA PHE A 271 -9.44 -0.98 -6.19
C PHE A 271 -9.35 -0.71 -4.68
N LYS A 272 -8.16 -0.40 -4.14
CA LYS A 272 -8.04 -0.02 -2.73
C LYS A 272 -8.52 1.39 -2.44
N ALA A 273 -8.18 2.35 -3.31
CA ALA A 273 -8.75 3.68 -3.19
C ALA A 273 -10.28 3.62 -3.27
N LEU A 274 -10.83 2.82 -4.20
CA LEU A 274 -12.27 2.59 -4.31
C LEU A 274 -12.87 2.03 -3.01
N LEU A 275 -12.26 1.00 -2.41
CA LEU A 275 -12.71 0.42 -1.15
C LEU A 275 -12.65 1.39 0.03
N PHE A 276 -11.57 2.15 0.17
CA PHE A 276 -11.46 3.12 1.25
C PHE A 276 -12.43 4.28 1.10
N LEU A 277 -12.58 4.83 -0.10
CA LEU A 277 -13.50 5.95 -0.33
C LEU A 277 -14.97 5.51 -0.24
N SER A 278 -15.32 4.31 -0.71
CA SER A 278 -16.66 3.76 -0.52
C SER A 278 -16.95 3.43 0.96
N ALA A 279 -15.97 2.94 1.71
CA ALA A 279 -16.09 2.82 3.17
C ALA A 279 -16.27 4.18 3.85
N GLY A 280 -15.57 5.21 3.34
CA GLY A 280 -15.73 6.58 3.80
C GLY A 280 -17.15 7.10 3.61
N SER A 281 -17.76 6.86 2.46
CA SER A 281 -19.15 7.26 2.21
C SER A 281 -20.14 6.53 3.13
N VAL A 282 -19.92 5.23 3.44
CA VAL A 282 -20.73 4.50 4.42
C VAL A 282 -20.60 5.11 5.81
N ILE A 283 -19.37 5.36 6.28
CA ILE A 283 -19.08 5.94 7.60
C ILE A 283 -19.69 7.34 7.74
N HIS A 284 -19.54 8.18 6.70
CA HIS A 284 -20.14 9.52 6.67
C HIS A 284 -21.67 9.47 6.75
N ALA A 285 -22.30 8.57 5.99
CA ALA A 285 -23.76 8.39 6.01
C ALA A 285 -24.29 7.89 7.37
N LEU A 286 -23.47 7.19 8.14
CA LEU A 286 -23.85 6.60 9.44
C LEU A 286 -23.40 7.42 10.65
N GLY A 287 -22.97 8.67 10.47
CA GLY A 287 -22.55 9.54 11.56
C GLY A 287 -21.30 9.04 12.29
N ASP A 288 -20.26 8.67 11.53
CA ASP A 288 -18.94 8.23 11.98
C ASP A 288 -18.89 6.85 12.67
N GLU A 289 -19.95 6.02 12.59
CA GLU A 289 -19.89 4.64 13.07
C GLU A 289 -18.99 3.79 12.16
N GLN A 290 -18.05 3.06 12.76
CA GLN A 290 -17.07 2.22 12.04
C GLN A 290 -17.23 0.73 12.33
N ASP A 291 -17.94 0.35 13.40
CA ASP A 291 -18.13 -1.04 13.80
C ASP A 291 -19.18 -1.73 12.91
N MET A 292 -18.73 -2.71 12.12
CA MET A 292 -19.60 -3.47 11.21
C MET A 292 -20.72 -4.23 11.93
N ARG A 293 -20.53 -4.57 13.21
CA ARG A 293 -21.56 -5.29 14.01
C ARG A 293 -22.77 -4.43 14.31
N LYS A 294 -22.62 -3.11 14.26
CA LYS A 294 -23.69 -2.14 14.51
C LYS A 294 -24.35 -1.67 13.20
N MET A 295 -23.85 -2.11 12.03
CA MET A 295 -24.38 -1.80 10.70
C MET A 295 -25.43 -2.84 10.29
N GLY A 296 -25.79 -2.88 9.03
CA GLY A 296 -26.66 -3.88 8.41
C GLY A 296 -27.83 -3.26 7.64
N GLY A 297 -28.32 -3.99 6.64
CA GLY A 297 -29.51 -3.60 5.86
C GLY A 297 -29.34 -2.37 4.95
N LEU A 298 -28.11 -1.97 4.66
CA LEU A 298 -27.80 -0.71 3.97
C LEU A 298 -27.99 -0.77 2.45
N VAL A 299 -28.19 -1.94 1.85
CA VAL A 299 -28.34 -2.09 0.37
C VAL A 299 -29.38 -1.15 -0.21
N LYS A 300 -30.54 -1.04 0.44
CA LYS A 300 -31.66 -0.22 -0.05
C LYS A 300 -31.46 1.27 0.19
N LEU A 301 -30.66 1.63 1.18
CA LEU A 301 -30.39 3.01 1.58
C LEU A 301 -29.21 3.62 0.84
N LEU A 302 -28.19 2.81 0.53
CA LEU A 302 -26.93 3.21 -0.12
C LEU A 302 -26.66 2.34 -1.36
N PRO A 303 -27.54 2.31 -2.38
CA PRO A 303 -27.40 1.39 -3.52
C PRO A 303 -26.15 1.67 -4.36
N PHE A 304 -25.81 2.94 -4.57
CA PHE A 304 -24.63 3.34 -5.33
C PHE A 304 -23.34 2.95 -4.58
N THR A 305 -23.23 3.32 -3.32
CA THR A 305 -22.07 2.99 -2.49
C THR A 305 -21.89 1.46 -2.35
N TYR A 306 -22.99 0.71 -2.23
CA TYR A 306 -22.96 -0.75 -2.22
C TYR A 306 -22.34 -1.31 -3.50
N SER A 307 -22.76 -0.82 -4.67
CA SER A 307 -22.21 -1.28 -5.96
C SER A 307 -20.72 -1.02 -6.09
N MET A 308 -20.22 0.14 -5.62
CA MET A 308 -18.80 0.50 -5.61
C MET A 308 -18.00 -0.40 -4.69
N MET A 309 -18.55 -0.69 -3.49
CA MET A 309 -17.90 -1.60 -2.52
C MET A 309 -17.83 -3.04 -3.03
N VAL A 310 -18.89 -3.52 -3.71
CA VAL A 310 -18.89 -4.85 -4.33
C VAL A 310 -17.86 -4.93 -5.44
N LEU A 311 -17.79 -3.95 -6.33
CA LEU A 311 -16.78 -3.91 -7.41
C LEU A 311 -15.35 -3.95 -6.84
N GLY A 312 -15.05 -3.10 -5.85
CA GLY A 312 -13.74 -3.08 -5.22
C GLY A 312 -13.39 -4.39 -4.50
N SER A 313 -14.36 -5.02 -3.84
CA SER A 313 -14.14 -6.30 -3.15
C SER A 313 -13.95 -7.46 -4.13
N LEU A 314 -14.69 -7.53 -5.22
CA LEU A 314 -14.51 -8.54 -6.27
C LEU A 314 -13.16 -8.36 -6.98
N ALA A 315 -12.74 -7.12 -7.26
CA ALA A 315 -11.43 -6.83 -7.82
C ALA A 315 -10.30 -7.27 -6.86
N LEU A 316 -10.45 -7.07 -5.55
CA LEU A 316 -9.49 -7.49 -4.53
C LEU A 316 -9.37 -9.03 -4.45
N VAL A 317 -10.49 -9.74 -4.54
CA VAL A 317 -10.53 -11.22 -4.49
C VAL A 317 -9.84 -11.82 -5.71
N GLY A 318 -9.88 -11.13 -6.86
CA GLY A 318 -9.39 -11.65 -8.13
C GLY A 318 -10.50 -12.31 -8.96
N PHE A 319 -11.72 -11.73 -8.93
CA PHE A 319 -12.81 -12.24 -9.77
C PHE A 319 -12.43 -12.11 -11.25
N PRO A 320 -12.70 -13.13 -12.09
CA PRO A 320 -12.34 -13.13 -13.49
C PRO A 320 -12.71 -11.85 -14.23
N TYR A 321 -11.85 -11.39 -15.11
CA TYR A 321 -11.96 -10.17 -15.92
C TYR A 321 -11.86 -8.84 -15.16
N LEU A 322 -11.70 -8.83 -13.84
CA LEU A 322 -11.37 -7.62 -13.08
C LEU A 322 -9.85 -7.46 -12.91
N THR A 323 -9.40 -6.27 -12.54
CA THR A 323 -7.97 -5.92 -12.46
C THR A 323 -7.15 -6.87 -11.57
N GLY A 324 -7.72 -7.32 -10.45
CA GLY A 324 -7.04 -8.23 -9.51
C GLY A 324 -6.74 -9.59 -10.10
N PHE A 325 -7.58 -10.10 -10.99
CA PHE A 325 -7.36 -11.36 -11.68
C PHE A 325 -6.09 -11.34 -12.54
N TYR A 326 -5.90 -10.30 -13.34
CA TYR A 326 -4.73 -10.19 -14.23
C TYR A 326 -3.40 -10.00 -13.48
N SER A 327 -3.41 -9.57 -12.24
CA SER A 327 -2.19 -9.28 -11.49
C SER A 327 -1.91 -10.28 -10.37
N LYS A 328 -2.88 -10.59 -9.51
CA LYS A 328 -2.70 -11.46 -8.34
C LYS A 328 -2.44 -12.91 -8.73
N ASP A 329 -3.21 -13.42 -9.69
CA ASP A 329 -3.08 -14.81 -10.14
C ASP A 329 -1.73 -15.03 -10.82
N VAL A 330 -1.27 -14.06 -11.63
CA VAL A 330 0.07 -14.12 -12.25
C VAL A 330 1.18 -14.16 -11.19
N ILE A 331 1.07 -13.43 -10.09
CA ILE A 331 2.05 -13.51 -8.99
C ILE A 331 2.13 -14.93 -8.44
N LEU A 332 1.00 -15.59 -8.22
CA LEU A 332 0.95 -16.96 -7.71
C LEU A 332 1.49 -17.97 -8.73
N GLU A 333 1.12 -17.83 -9.99
CA GLU A 333 1.61 -18.69 -11.08
C GLU A 333 3.13 -18.63 -11.21
N VAL A 334 3.70 -17.43 -11.19
CA VAL A 334 5.15 -17.25 -11.30
C VAL A 334 5.87 -17.74 -10.03
N ALA A 335 5.27 -17.58 -8.84
CA ALA A 335 5.82 -18.16 -7.62
C ALA A 335 5.91 -19.69 -7.69
N TYR A 336 4.89 -20.34 -8.24
CA TYR A 336 4.89 -21.77 -8.48
C TYR A 336 5.93 -22.17 -9.55
N ALA A 337 6.01 -21.43 -10.65
CA ALA A 337 6.91 -21.71 -11.77
C ALA A 337 8.40 -21.55 -11.45
N LYS A 338 8.76 -20.87 -10.37
CA LYS A 338 10.16 -20.67 -9.98
C LYS A 338 10.85 -21.95 -9.48
N TYR A 339 10.12 -22.99 -9.09
CA TYR A 339 10.62 -24.29 -8.61
C TYR A 339 11.69 -24.25 -7.51
N THR A 340 11.77 -23.15 -6.75
CA THR A 340 12.66 -23.01 -5.58
C THR A 340 11.89 -23.26 -4.30
N LEU A 341 12.61 -23.62 -3.22
CA LEU A 341 11.97 -23.81 -1.91
C LEU A 341 11.25 -22.55 -1.43
N SER A 342 11.88 -21.38 -1.61
CA SER A 342 11.27 -20.07 -1.28
C SER A 342 10.06 -19.74 -2.16
N GLY A 343 10.10 -20.08 -3.46
CA GLY A 343 8.97 -19.91 -4.38
C GLY A 343 7.79 -20.80 -3.99
N ASN A 344 8.02 -22.08 -3.69
CA ASN A 344 6.97 -22.98 -3.22
C ASN A 344 6.36 -22.53 -1.89
N PHE A 345 7.17 -22.08 -0.95
CA PHE A 345 6.70 -21.50 0.32
C PHE A 345 5.79 -20.30 0.08
N ALA A 346 6.21 -19.36 -0.80
CA ALA A 346 5.43 -18.19 -1.15
C ALA A 346 4.12 -18.56 -1.86
N TYR A 347 4.14 -19.55 -2.75
CA TYR A 347 2.94 -20.05 -3.43
C TYR A 347 1.90 -20.59 -2.44
N TRP A 348 2.30 -21.48 -1.53
CA TRP A 348 1.37 -22.06 -0.56
C TRP A 348 0.79 -21.04 0.40
N LEU A 349 1.61 -20.16 0.98
CA LEU A 349 1.10 -19.11 1.84
C LEU A 349 0.25 -18.10 1.07
N GLY A 350 0.62 -17.78 -0.17
CA GLY A 350 -0.15 -16.91 -1.04
C GLY A 350 -1.53 -17.49 -1.38
N THR A 351 -1.64 -18.76 -1.74
CA THR A 351 -2.93 -19.41 -2.06
C THR A 351 -3.85 -19.47 -0.83
N VAL A 352 -3.32 -19.84 0.34
CA VAL A 352 -4.12 -19.81 1.58
C VAL A 352 -4.56 -18.38 1.93
N SER A 353 -3.68 -17.39 1.78
CA SER A 353 -4.07 -16.00 2.02
C SER A 353 -5.08 -15.48 0.98
N ALA A 354 -5.08 -15.99 -0.26
CA ALA A 354 -6.12 -15.69 -1.25
C ALA A 354 -7.51 -16.18 -0.80
N LEU A 355 -7.59 -17.38 -0.23
CA LEU A 355 -8.83 -17.89 0.37
C LEU A 355 -9.31 -17.00 1.53
N LEU A 356 -8.39 -16.62 2.42
CA LEU A 356 -8.73 -15.71 3.53
C LEU A 356 -9.18 -14.33 3.04
N THR A 357 -8.58 -13.82 1.94
CA THR A 357 -9.01 -12.53 1.34
C THR A 357 -10.45 -12.57 0.86
N SER A 358 -10.88 -13.67 0.25
CA SER A 358 -12.28 -13.83 -0.16
C SER A 358 -13.21 -13.86 1.06
N TYR A 359 -12.85 -14.60 2.10
CA TYR A 359 -13.66 -14.71 3.30
C TYR A 359 -13.89 -13.37 3.99
N TYR A 360 -12.84 -12.59 4.31
CA TYR A 360 -13.04 -11.32 5.01
C TYR A 360 -13.71 -10.26 4.14
N SER A 361 -13.53 -10.27 2.82
CA SER A 361 -14.21 -9.33 1.92
C SER A 361 -15.71 -9.60 1.84
N PHE A 362 -16.14 -10.87 1.72
CA PHE A 362 -17.55 -11.24 1.78
C PHE A 362 -18.14 -11.02 3.18
N ARG A 363 -17.40 -11.29 4.26
CA ARG A 363 -17.81 -10.96 5.63
C ARG A 363 -18.07 -9.46 5.78
N LEU A 364 -17.21 -8.61 5.24
CA LEU A 364 -17.39 -7.16 5.24
C LEU A 364 -18.69 -6.77 4.54
N LEU A 365 -18.91 -7.25 3.30
CA LEU A 365 -20.14 -6.95 2.54
C LEU A 365 -21.39 -7.46 3.24
N TYR A 366 -21.34 -8.66 3.80
CA TYR A 366 -22.47 -9.24 4.51
C TYR A 366 -22.88 -8.43 5.74
N LEU A 367 -21.92 -8.12 6.63
CA LEU A 367 -22.20 -7.40 7.87
C LEU A 367 -22.63 -5.95 7.64
N THR A 368 -22.04 -5.26 6.67
CA THR A 368 -22.37 -3.84 6.42
C THR A 368 -23.68 -3.67 5.65
N PHE A 369 -23.95 -4.51 4.65
CA PHE A 369 -25.04 -4.28 3.72
C PHE A 369 -26.18 -5.28 3.78
N LEU A 370 -25.88 -6.57 3.93
CA LEU A 370 -26.86 -7.67 3.76
C LEU A 370 -27.47 -8.15 5.08
N ALA A 371 -26.74 -8.08 6.19
CA ALA A 371 -27.22 -8.50 7.49
C ALA A 371 -28.45 -7.70 7.94
N SER A 372 -29.20 -8.22 8.89
CA SER A 372 -30.32 -7.49 9.50
C SER A 372 -29.83 -6.19 10.14
N PRO A 373 -30.53 -5.05 9.99
CA PRO A 373 -30.11 -3.78 10.57
C PRO A 373 -30.04 -3.85 12.09
N GLN A 374 -28.86 -3.53 12.62
CA GLN A 374 -28.58 -3.49 14.07
C GLN A 374 -28.57 -2.04 14.61
N MET A 375 -28.81 -1.06 13.75
CA MET A 375 -28.81 0.36 14.09
C MET A 375 -30.14 0.81 14.68
N LEU A 376 -30.10 1.93 15.41
CA LEU A 376 -31.28 2.62 15.89
C LEU A 376 -32.10 3.16 14.70
N LYS A 377 -33.43 3.03 14.75
CA LYS A 377 -34.33 3.53 13.69
C LYS A 377 -34.20 5.03 13.45
N SER A 378 -33.81 5.81 14.46
CA SER A 378 -33.56 7.25 14.34
C SER A 378 -32.36 7.57 13.43
N SER A 379 -31.27 6.78 13.53
CA SER A 379 -30.08 6.97 12.71
C SER A 379 -30.34 6.62 11.25
N LEU A 380 -31.18 5.58 11.00
CA LEU A 380 -31.51 5.14 9.63
C LEU A 380 -32.32 6.18 8.81
N LYS A 381 -33.04 7.11 9.47
CA LYS A 381 -33.84 8.13 8.79
C LYS A 381 -33.00 9.19 8.09
N ASN A 382 -31.79 9.44 8.55
CA ASN A 382 -30.92 10.51 8.06
C ASN A 382 -29.86 9.98 7.07
N VAL A 383 -29.88 8.68 6.77
CA VAL A 383 -28.92 8.07 5.84
C VAL A 383 -29.22 8.52 4.42
N HIS A 384 -28.20 9.05 3.76
CA HIS A 384 -28.23 9.46 2.35
C HIS A 384 -27.00 8.90 1.63
N ASP A 385 -27.16 8.59 0.34
CA ASP A 385 -26.07 8.06 -0.48
C ASP A 385 -25.05 9.17 -0.82
N ALA A 386 -23.90 8.78 -1.36
CA ALA A 386 -22.76 9.65 -1.66
C ALA A 386 -23.20 10.87 -2.51
N PRO A 387 -22.88 12.11 -2.10
CA PRO A 387 -23.15 13.31 -2.91
C PRO A 387 -22.32 13.28 -4.20
N PHE A 388 -22.70 14.12 -5.17
CA PHE A 388 -22.17 14.07 -6.55
C PHE A 388 -20.63 14.04 -6.61
N LEU A 389 -19.93 14.90 -5.88
CA LEU A 389 -18.45 14.96 -5.90
C LEU A 389 -17.80 13.66 -5.38
N MET A 390 -18.38 13.10 -4.32
CA MET A 390 -17.91 11.80 -3.81
C MET A 390 -18.22 10.69 -4.83
N GLY A 391 -19.44 10.69 -5.40
CA GLY A 391 -19.86 9.72 -6.40
C GLY A 391 -19.00 9.76 -7.67
N PHE A 392 -18.65 10.94 -8.17
CA PHE A 392 -17.78 11.11 -9.33
C PHE A 392 -16.41 10.46 -9.11
N SER A 393 -15.79 10.72 -7.95
CA SER A 393 -14.49 10.12 -7.61
C SER A 393 -14.56 8.59 -7.56
N LEU A 394 -15.64 8.04 -6.98
CA LEU A 394 -15.87 6.60 -6.92
C LEU A 394 -16.06 5.99 -8.31
N CYS A 395 -16.83 6.63 -9.21
CA CYS A 395 -17.02 6.18 -10.59
C CYS A 395 -15.69 6.10 -11.35
N CYS A 396 -14.85 7.14 -11.27
CA CYS A 396 -13.55 7.15 -11.94
C CYS A 396 -12.64 6.00 -11.46
N LEU A 397 -12.60 5.74 -10.15
CA LEU A 397 -11.85 4.62 -9.60
C LEU A 397 -12.44 3.27 -9.99
N ALA A 398 -13.76 3.15 -10.06
CA ALA A 398 -14.43 1.93 -10.51
C ALA A 398 -14.07 1.58 -11.96
N VAL A 399 -14.05 2.56 -12.87
CA VAL A 399 -13.60 2.36 -14.26
C VAL A 399 -12.15 1.84 -14.28
N GLY A 400 -11.25 2.44 -13.50
CA GLY A 400 -9.87 1.95 -13.35
C GLY A 400 -9.80 0.53 -12.80
N SER A 401 -10.64 0.17 -11.83
CA SER A 401 -10.67 -1.16 -11.21
C SER A 401 -11.31 -2.25 -12.09
N ILE A 402 -12.03 -1.89 -13.16
CA ILE A 402 -12.57 -2.84 -14.13
C ILE A 402 -11.60 -3.02 -15.30
N PHE A 403 -11.18 -1.93 -15.92
CA PHE A 403 -10.46 -1.96 -17.19
C PHE A 403 -8.95 -1.88 -17.07
N GLY A 404 -8.41 -1.29 -15.98
CA GLY A 404 -6.97 -1.00 -15.83
C GLY A 404 -6.07 -2.24 -15.98
N GLY A 405 -6.50 -3.38 -15.43
CA GLY A 405 -5.72 -4.61 -15.52
C GLY A 405 -5.63 -5.17 -16.94
N PHE A 406 -6.73 -5.17 -17.67
CA PHE A 406 -6.76 -5.65 -19.05
C PHE A 406 -5.94 -4.75 -19.99
N MET A 407 -6.13 -3.43 -19.89
CA MET A 407 -5.45 -2.46 -20.75
C MET A 407 -3.95 -2.40 -20.53
N ALA A 408 -3.48 -2.54 -19.30
CA ALA A 408 -2.06 -2.39 -18.97
C ALA A 408 -1.28 -3.70 -18.96
N LYS A 409 -1.94 -4.87 -19.05
CA LYS A 409 -1.27 -6.18 -18.98
C LYS A 409 -0.15 -6.32 -20.01
N ASP A 410 -0.47 -6.13 -21.29
CA ASP A 410 0.48 -6.36 -22.37
C ASP A 410 1.60 -5.29 -22.40
N MET A 411 1.36 -4.11 -21.82
CA MET A 411 2.35 -3.05 -21.71
C MET A 411 3.36 -3.29 -20.58
N MET A 412 2.96 -3.98 -19.51
CA MET A 412 3.76 -4.11 -18.29
C MET A 412 4.39 -5.50 -18.10
N ILE A 413 3.71 -6.54 -18.56
CA ILE A 413 4.16 -7.93 -18.37
C ILE A 413 4.63 -8.53 -19.70
N GLY A 414 4.10 -8.07 -20.83
CA GLY A 414 4.42 -8.52 -22.18
C GLY A 414 3.53 -9.64 -22.66
#